data_8c83ee67b320ab0201aeb0045988e1df
#
_entry.id   8c83ee67b320ab0201aeb0045988e1df
#
_cell.length_a   1.000
_cell.length_b   1.000
_cell.length_c   1.000
_cell.angle_alpha   90.00
_cell.angle_beta   90.00
_cell.angle_gamma   90.00
#
_symmetry.space_group_name_H-M   'P 1'
#
loop_
_entity.id
_entity.type
_entity.pdbx_description
1 polymer ?
#
loop_
_entity_poly.entity_id
_entity_poly.type
_entity_poly.pdbx_seq_one_letter_code
_entity_poly.pdbx_strand_id
1 'polypeptide(L)'
;MSKPLGKPDRIVVALGGNALGNNPVEQIEAVSNTAHALLGLIEQGNEIIITHGNGPQVGMIQNAFAAAHDAIGTPEMPLPECGAMSQGYIGYHLQQGIGREMHKRYKRW
;
A
#
# COMPACT_ATOMS: atom_id res chain seq x y z
N MET A 1 17.29 20.90 -2.66
CA MET A 1 17.77 21.69 -1.53
C MET A 1 18.09 20.77 -0.36
N SER A 2 19.29 20.87 0.16
CA SER A 2 19.66 20.03 1.31
C SER A 2 19.06 20.57 2.59
N LYS A 3 18.61 19.66 3.47
CA LYS A 3 18.10 20.05 4.76
C LYS A 3 19.22 20.17 5.78
N PRO A 4 19.03 20.96 6.85
CA PRO A 4 20.00 21.04 7.93
C PRO A 4 20.22 19.68 8.59
N LEU A 5 21.42 19.41 9.05
CA LEU A 5 21.75 18.20 9.79
C LEU A 5 20.91 18.11 11.05
N GLY A 6 20.40 16.92 11.33
CA GLY A 6 19.65 16.64 12.56
C GLY A 6 18.19 17.08 12.56
N LYS A 7 17.69 17.66 11.47
CA LYS A 7 16.29 18.05 11.36
C LYS A 7 15.56 17.15 10.36
N PRO A 8 14.66 16.28 10.85
CA PRO A 8 13.86 15.46 9.94
C PRO A 8 12.83 16.29 9.18
N ASP A 9 12.54 15.88 7.98
CA ASP A 9 11.41 16.39 7.21
C ASP A 9 10.22 15.46 7.38
N ARG A 10 9.03 15.98 7.10
CA ARG A 10 7.84 15.18 6.94
C ARG A 10 7.57 15.09 5.44
N ILE A 11 7.62 13.89 4.91
CA ILE A 11 7.55 13.65 3.46
C ILE A 11 6.31 12.84 3.14
N VAL A 12 5.51 13.35 2.21
CA VAL A 12 4.35 12.61 1.69
C VAL A 12 4.77 11.93 0.40
N VAL A 13 4.61 10.62 0.36
CA VAL A 13 4.90 9.80 -0.82
C VAL A 13 3.58 9.31 -1.38
N ALA A 14 3.25 9.71 -2.59
CA ALA A 14 2.01 9.32 -3.25
C ALA A 14 2.27 8.14 -4.20
N LEU A 15 1.54 7.06 -4.02
CA LEU A 15 1.62 5.87 -4.86
C LEU A 15 0.33 5.74 -5.67
N GLY A 16 0.45 5.65 -6.99
CA GLY A 16 -0.71 5.39 -7.85
C GLY A 16 -1.18 3.95 -7.69
N GLY A 17 -2.51 3.73 -7.76
CA GLY A 17 -3.06 2.38 -7.67
C GLY A 17 -2.53 1.46 -8.77
N ASN A 18 -2.34 1.99 -9.98
CA ASN A 18 -1.81 1.21 -11.10
C ASN A 18 -0.37 0.76 -10.85
N ALA A 19 0.40 1.52 -10.09
CA ALA A 19 1.78 1.17 -9.75
C ALA A 19 1.87 0.02 -8.75
N LEU A 20 0.75 -0.35 -8.13
CA LEU A 20 0.70 -1.43 -7.14
C LEU A 20 0.32 -2.78 -7.75
N GLY A 21 0.11 -2.83 -9.07
CA GLY A 21 -0.24 -4.07 -9.76
C GLY A 21 -1.73 -4.40 -9.70
N ASN A 22 -2.10 -5.54 -10.29
CA ASN A 22 -3.48 -5.93 -10.51
C ASN A 22 -3.91 -7.14 -9.68
N ASN A 23 -3.02 -7.72 -8.90
CA ASN A 23 -3.30 -8.88 -8.07
C ASN A 23 -2.35 -8.89 -6.86
N PRO A 24 -2.62 -9.73 -5.84
CA PRO A 24 -1.80 -9.75 -4.63
C PRO A 24 -0.32 -10.04 -4.87
N VAL A 25 0.01 -10.91 -5.80
CA VAL A 25 1.41 -11.26 -6.08
C VAL A 25 2.16 -10.06 -6.63
N GLU A 26 1.58 -9.38 -7.62
CA GLU A 26 2.16 -8.17 -8.20
C GLU A 26 2.26 -7.05 -7.17
N GLN A 27 1.25 -6.93 -6.30
CA GLN A 27 1.25 -5.88 -5.27
C GLN A 27 2.33 -6.12 -4.24
N ILE A 28 2.54 -7.35 -3.79
CA ILE A 28 3.62 -7.68 -2.85
C ILE A 28 4.97 -7.31 -3.45
N GLU A 29 5.20 -7.62 -4.70
CA GLU A 29 6.45 -7.29 -5.39
C GLU A 29 6.63 -5.77 -5.54
N ALA A 30 5.59 -5.07 -5.97
CA ALA A 30 5.63 -3.62 -6.13
C ALA A 30 5.90 -2.93 -4.79
N VAL A 31 5.27 -3.40 -3.72
CA VAL A 31 5.47 -2.87 -2.38
C VAL A 31 6.90 -3.12 -1.89
N SER A 32 7.45 -4.29 -2.17
CA SER A 32 8.83 -4.60 -1.81
C SER A 32 9.81 -3.62 -2.46
N ASN A 33 9.61 -3.32 -3.75
CA ASN A 33 10.44 -2.34 -4.46
C ASN A 33 10.27 -0.94 -3.89
N THR A 34 9.05 -0.55 -3.57
CA THR A 34 8.75 0.74 -2.94
C THR A 34 9.40 0.84 -1.55
N ALA A 35 9.31 -0.21 -0.76
CA ALA A 35 9.90 -0.24 0.57
C ALA A 35 11.41 -0.05 0.50
N HIS A 36 12.06 -0.67 -0.46
CA HIS A 36 13.50 -0.51 -0.68
C HIS A 36 13.88 0.95 -0.90
N ALA A 37 13.11 1.65 -1.75
CA ALA A 37 13.34 3.07 -2.03
C ALA A 37 13.06 3.94 -0.80
N LEU A 38 12.02 3.63 -0.03
CA LEU A 38 11.64 4.42 1.14
C LEU A 38 12.60 4.28 2.31
N LEU A 39 13.28 3.15 2.43
CA LEU A 39 14.21 2.93 3.54
C LEU A 39 15.30 3.98 3.60
N GLY A 40 15.80 4.43 2.46
CA GLY A 40 16.80 5.49 2.42
C GLY A 40 16.31 6.78 3.09
N LEU A 41 15.06 7.14 2.86
CA LEU A 41 14.44 8.31 3.47
C LEU A 41 14.20 8.10 4.97
N ILE A 42 13.79 6.92 5.36
CA ILE A 42 13.55 6.58 6.77
C ILE A 42 14.87 6.61 7.54
N GLU A 43 15.95 6.09 6.97
CA GLU A 43 17.27 6.09 7.60
C GLU A 43 17.78 7.49 7.88
N GLN A 44 17.39 8.47 7.08
CA GLN A 44 17.75 9.87 7.28
C GLN A 44 16.95 10.52 8.41
N GLY A 45 16.06 9.78 9.06
CA GLY A 45 15.26 10.28 10.17
C GLY A 45 13.99 11.00 9.75
N ASN A 46 13.60 10.92 8.49
CA ASN A 46 12.39 11.57 8.00
C ASN A 46 11.14 10.83 8.44
N GLU A 47 10.06 11.59 8.68
CA GLU A 47 8.74 11.02 8.85
C GLU A 47 8.13 10.80 7.46
N ILE A 48 7.63 9.60 7.22
CA ILE A 48 7.04 9.24 5.93
C ILE A 48 5.55 9.04 6.10
N ILE A 49 4.77 9.71 5.26
CA ILE A 49 3.34 9.50 5.14
C ILE A 49 3.09 8.97 3.73
N ILE A 50 2.51 7.78 3.64
CA ILE A 50 2.23 7.17 2.34
C ILE A 50 0.75 7.34 2.02
N THR A 51 0.47 7.90 0.85
CA THR A 51 -0.86 7.92 0.29
C THR A 51 -0.88 7.04 -0.95
N HIS A 52 -2.05 6.51 -1.30
CA HIS A 52 -2.15 5.63 -2.45
C HIS A 52 -3.50 5.75 -3.14
N GLY A 53 -3.49 5.50 -4.46
CA GLY A 53 -4.71 5.26 -5.21
C GLY A 53 -5.16 3.81 -5.05
N ASN A 54 -6.31 3.47 -5.64
CA ASN A 54 -6.89 2.14 -5.48
C ASN A 54 -7.68 1.65 -6.71
N GLY A 55 -7.47 2.26 -7.88
CA GLY A 55 -8.30 1.97 -9.05
C GLY A 55 -8.46 0.48 -9.37
N PRO A 56 -7.37 -0.25 -9.64
CA PRO A 56 -7.47 -1.68 -9.94
C PRO A 56 -8.03 -2.49 -8.76
N GLN A 57 -7.66 -2.11 -7.53
CA GLN A 57 -8.03 -2.85 -6.33
C GLN A 57 -9.53 -2.74 -6.03
N VAL A 58 -10.09 -1.53 -6.12
CA VAL A 58 -11.50 -1.34 -5.83
C VAL A 58 -12.38 -2.01 -6.88
N GLY A 59 -11.96 -1.98 -8.15
CA GLY A 59 -12.67 -2.66 -9.23
C GLY A 59 -12.69 -4.16 -9.06
N MET A 60 -11.57 -4.76 -8.70
CA MET A 60 -11.46 -6.19 -8.44
C MET A 60 -12.39 -6.62 -7.31
N ILE A 61 -12.40 -5.87 -6.21
CA ILE A 61 -13.24 -6.17 -5.06
C ILE A 61 -14.71 -6.08 -5.43
N GLN A 62 -15.11 -5.00 -6.11
CA GLN A 62 -16.50 -4.80 -6.51
C GLN A 62 -16.97 -5.92 -7.45
N ASN A 63 -16.15 -6.28 -8.42
CA ASN A 63 -16.47 -7.35 -9.36
C ASN A 63 -16.62 -8.70 -8.66
N ALA A 64 -15.77 -8.98 -7.67
CA ALA A 64 -15.82 -10.23 -6.92
C ALA A 64 -17.15 -10.36 -6.15
N PHE A 65 -17.59 -9.29 -5.49
CA PHE A 65 -18.86 -9.29 -4.78
C PHE A 65 -20.05 -9.38 -5.73
N ALA A 66 -20.01 -8.67 -6.86
CA ALA A 66 -21.08 -8.73 -7.85
C ALA A 66 -21.23 -10.14 -8.42
N ALA A 67 -20.12 -10.77 -8.77
CA ALA A 67 -20.13 -12.13 -9.29
C ALA A 67 -20.66 -13.13 -8.25
N ALA A 68 -20.26 -13.00 -7.01
CA ALA A 68 -20.74 -13.87 -5.93
C ALA A 68 -22.23 -13.65 -5.66
N HIS A 69 -22.70 -12.41 -5.76
CA HIS A 69 -24.13 -12.11 -5.62
C HIS A 69 -24.92 -12.86 -6.71
N ASP A 70 -24.49 -12.78 -7.95
CA ASP A 70 -25.17 -13.43 -9.06
C ASP A 70 -25.13 -14.96 -8.96
N ALA A 71 -24.02 -15.51 -8.50
CA ALA A 71 -23.81 -16.96 -8.48
C ALA A 71 -24.43 -17.64 -7.27
N ILE A 72 -24.33 -17.05 -6.07
CA ILE A 72 -24.69 -17.72 -4.82
C ILE A 72 -25.46 -16.83 -3.84
N GLY A 73 -25.87 -15.63 -4.25
CA GLY A 73 -26.65 -14.74 -3.40
C GLY A 73 -25.88 -14.02 -2.31
N THR A 74 -24.55 -13.96 -2.39
CA THR A 74 -23.77 -13.14 -1.49
C THR A 74 -24.23 -11.68 -1.61
N PRO A 75 -24.32 -10.93 -0.50
CA PRO A 75 -24.71 -9.52 -0.59
C PRO A 75 -23.80 -8.73 -1.54
N GLU A 76 -24.41 -7.83 -2.30
CA GLU A 76 -23.62 -6.88 -3.07
C GLU A 76 -22.86 -5.95 -2.13
N MET A 77 -21.71 -5.46 -2.57
CA MET A 77 -20.92 -4.55 -1.77
C MET A 77 -20.89 -3.17 -2.45
N PRO A 78 -21.42 -2.13 -1.78
CA PRO A 78 -21.40 -0.78 -2.34
C PRO A 78 -19.98 -0.26 -2.56
N LEU A 79 -19.84 0.68 -3.47
CA LEU A 79 -18.53 1.21 -3.83
C LEU A 79 -17.75 1.81 -2.65
N PRO A 80 -18.38 2.57 -1.73
CA PRO A 80 -17.64 3.10 -0.57
C PRO A 80 -17.01 1.99 0.29
N GLU A 81 -17.72 0.89 0.50
CA GLU A 81 -17.21 -0.23 1.28
C GLU A 81 -16.09 -0.97 0.54
N CYS A 82 -16.21 -1.10 -0.79
CA CYS A 82 -15.12 -1.63 -1.61
C CYS A 82 -13.87 -0.76 -1.52
N GLY A 83 -14.05 0.55 -1.50
CA GLY A 83 -12.96 1.50 -1.28
C GLY A 83 -12.29 1.28 0.06
N ALA A 84 -13.08 1.13 1.12
CA ALA A 84 -12.54 0.87 2.46
C ALA A 84 -11.77 -0.45 2.50
N MET A 85 -12.27 -1.50 1.86
CA MET A 85 -11.56 -2.78 1.77
C MET A 85 -10.24 -2.65 1.02
N SER A 86 -10.20 -1.83 -0.04
CA SER A 86 -8.98 -1.60 -0.80
C SER A 86 -7.91 -0.91 0.05
N GLN A 87 -8.30 -0.02 0.96
CA GLN A 87 -7.38 0.62 1.88
C GLN A 87 -6.72 -0.41 2.81
N GLY A 88 -7.52 -1.31 3.35
CA GLY A 88 -7.01 -2.39 4.19
C GLY A 88 -6.05 -3.31 3.43
N TYR A 89 -6.43 -3.70 2.24
CA TYR A 89 -5.64 -4.57 1.37
C TYR A 89 -4.28 -3.93 1.04
N ILE A 90 -4.28 -2.70 0.56
CA ILE A 90 -3.06 -1.99 0.17
C ILE A 90 -2.23 -1.64 1.40
N GLY A 91 -2.87 -1.09 2.44
CA GLY A 91 -2.18 -0.72 3.67
C GLY A 91 -1.52 -1.91 4.36
N TYR A 92 -2.19 -3.05 4.35
CA TYR A 92 -1.63 -4.28 4.90
C TYR A 92 -0.33 -4.66 4.19
N HIS A 93 -0.32 -4.67 2.85
CA HIS A 93 0.88 -5.00 2.09
C HIS A 93 1.99 -3.98 2.29
N LEU A 94 1.65 -2.69 2.38
CA LEU A 94 2.64 -1.65 2.64
C LEU A 94 3.30 -1.85 4.01
N GLN A 95 2.51 -2.11 5.04
CA GLN A 95 3.04 -2.37 6.38
C GLN A 95 3.91 -3.62 6.39
N GLN A 96 3.46 -4.69 5.76
CA GLN A 96 4.22 -5.94 5.69
C GLN A 96 5.53 -5.77 4.92
N GLY A 97 5.47 -5.09 3.78
CA GLY A 97 6.67 -4.90 2.95
C GLY A 97 7.72 -4.03 3.63
N ILE A 98 7.29 -2.90 4.18
CA ILE A 98 8.19 -1.98 4.89
C ILE A 98 8.75 -2.66 6.14
N GLY A 99 7.89 -3.32 6.92
CA GLY A 99 8.31 -4.03 8.12
C GLY A 99 9.32 -5.12 7.82
N ARG A 100 9.11 -5.88 6.74
CA ARG A 100 10.03 -6.93 6.32
C ARG A 100 11.41 -6.37 5.97
N GLU A 101 11.46 -5.29 5.20
CA GLU A 101 12.72 -4.67 4.82
C GLU A 101 13.43 -4.04 6.02
N MET A 102 12.66 -3.42 6.92
CA MET A 102 13.21 -2.88 8.17
C MET A 102 13.81 -3.99 9.02
N HIS A 103 13.12 -5.13 9.14
CA HIS A 103 13.61 -6.27 9.91
C HIS A 103 14.90 -6.83 9.32
N LYS A 104 14.95 -6.99 8.00
CA LYS A 104 16.16 -7.46 7.33
C LYS A 104 17.36 -6.57 7.60
N ARG A 105 17.14 -5.26 7.57
CA ARG A 105 18.22 -4.27 7.67
C ARG A 105 18.65 -4.03 9.12
N TYR A 106 17.70 -3.97 10.05
CA TYR A 106 17.96 -3.58 11.43
C TYR A 106 17.73 -4.71 12.44
N LYS A 107 17.28 -5.86 12.00
CA LYS A 107 16.95 -7.00 12.87
C LYS A 107 15.88 -6.69 13.91
N ARG A 108 15.00 -5.76 13.60
CA ARG A 108 13.89 -5.39 14.47
C ARG A 108 12.71 -4.88 13.63
N TRP A 109 11.54 -4.90 14.24
CA TRP A 109 10.26 -4.45 13.70
C TRP A 109 9.19 -5.53 13.87
#